data_0555322cc23686178dd5850835476590
#
_entry.id   0555322cc23686178dd5850835476590
#
_cell.length_a   1.000
_cell.length_b   1.000
_cell.length_c   1.000
_cell.angle_alpha   90.00
_cell.angle_beta   90.00
_cell.angle_gamma   90.00
#
_symmetry.space_group_name_H-M   'P 1'
#
loop_
_entity.id
_entity.type
_entity.pdbx_description
1 polymer ?
#
loop_
_entity_poly.entity_id
_entity_poly.type
_entity_poly.pdbx_seq_one_letter_code
_entity_poly.pdbx_strand_id
1 'polypeptide(L)'
;MNRFLLKGLASVFALAVMFGTVSCSEDDKPDGSIAVSAVAVSPTTATVKVGESVILSATITPDDATYKTIIWSSSDEKVATVDAGKVVGVAEGAATITATTKDGNKTATCAVTISKDAPSFHEVILEGEITSDLTLNAADKNYLKGFVYVKSGATLTIEAGTIIKGISVAPGEKAASFIIEPGAKIMAEGTVDKPIVFTSDKEPGKRVTGDWGGLIICGNARVNQTKRPVIEGGPGTEYGNTTSDEFNGESSGKLK
;
A
#
# COMPACT_ATOMS: atom_id res chain seq x y z
N MET A 1 -72.66 -20.10 1.17
CA MET A 1 -73.60 -21.24 1.43
C MET A 1 -72.77 -22.51 1.57
N ASN A 2 -72.89 -23.14 2.71
CA ASN A 2 -72.67 -24.52 3.13
C ASN A 2 -71.21 -25.11 2.93
N ARG A 3 -70.51 -25.33 4.07
CA ARG A 3 -70.60 -26.40 5.09
C ARG A 3 -70.44 -27.80 4.49
N PHE A 4 -69.39 -28.57 4.85
CA PHE A 4 -69.47 -29.60 5.87
C PHE A 4 -68.11 -30.21 6.21
N LEU A 5 -67.87 -30.27 7.48
CA LEU A 5 -66.98 -31.14 8.24
C LEU A 5 -67.13 -32.62 7.90
N LEU A 6 -66.07 -33.40 8.03
CA LEU A 6 -66.15 -34.64 8.80
C LEU A 6 -64.81 -35.11 9.33
N LYS A 7 -64.83 -35.43 10.62
CA LYS A 7 -63.78 -36.01 11.45
C LYS A 7 -63.58 -37.49 11.08
N GLY A 8 -62.40 -38.00 11.22
CA GLY A 8 -62.13 -39.44 11.23
C GLY A 8 -60.83 -39.71 12.01
N LEU A 9 -61.03 -40.13 13.27
CA LEU A 9 -60.04 -40.63 14.20
C LEU A 9 -59.84 -42.13 14.01
N ALA A 10 -58.56 -42.61 13.98
CA ALA A 10 -58.17 -43.95 14.46
C ALA A 10 -56.67 -44.17 14.22
N SER A 11 -55.91 -44.15 15.27
CA SER A 11 -55.42 -45.30 16.02
C SER A 11 -54.13 -45.93 15.50
N VAL A 12 -53.02 -45.52 16.16
CA VAL A 12 -51.96 -46.31 16.78
C VAL A 12 -51.55 -47.63 16.11
N PHE A 13 -50.31 -47.66 15.58
CA PHE A 13 -49.41 -48.80 15.81
C PHE A 13 -47.96 -48.26 15.84
N ALA A 14 -47.37 -48.27 17.04
CA ALA A 14 -45.97 -48.02 17.28
C ALA A 14 -45.20 -49.29 16.85
N LEU A 15 -44.38 -49.18 15.79
CA LEU A 15 -43.32 -50.13 15.53
C LEU A 15 -42.00 -49.41 15.70
N ALA A 16 -41.38 -49.56 16.84
CA ALA A 16 -40.06 -49.09 17.10
C ALA A 16 -39.07 -49.94 16.30
N VAL A 17 -38.65 -49.46 15.12
CA VAL A 17 -37.47 -49.97 14.47
C VAL A 17 -36.29 -49.17 15.02
N MET A 18 -35.50 -49.78 15.89
CA MET A 18 -34.19 -49.31 16.27
C MET A 18 -33.30 -49.38 15.01
N PHE A 19 -33.23 -48.27 14.26
CA PHE A 19 -32.10 -48.04 13.39
C PHE A 19 -30.95 -47.58 14.28
N GLY A 20 -30.03 -48.47 14.54
CA GLY A 20 -28.70 -48.13 15.03
C GLY A 20 -28.11 -47.12 14.03
N THR A 21 -27.97 -45.87 14.47
CA THR A 21 -27.12 -44.91 13.76
C THR A 21 -25.70 -45.44 13.89
N VAL A 22 -25.22 -46.05 12.82
CA VAL A 22 -23.79 -46.21 12.62
C VAL A 22 -23.31 -44.76 12.38
N SER A 23 -22.85 -44.13 13.44
CA SER A 23 -22.05 -42.91 13.35
C SER A 23 -20.74 -43.35 12.68
N CYS A 24 -20.65 -43.22 11.38
CA CYS A 24 -19.36 -43.12 10.72
C CYS A 24 -18.71 -41.84 11.24
N SER A 25 -17.94 -41.90 12.28
CA SER A 25 -16.96 -40.86 12.61
C SER A 25 -15.88 -40.94 11.51
N GLU A 26 -15.81 -39.86 10.70
CA GLU A 26 -14.75 -39.62 9.70
C GLU A 26 -13.41 -39.32 10.34
N ASP A 27 -12.96 -40.11 11.31
CA ASP A 27 -11.69 -39.97 11.99
C ASP A 27 -10.90 -41.29 12.08
N ASP A 28 -10.75 -41.99 10.94
CA ASP A 28 -9.71 -42.99 10.78
C ASP A 28 -8.35 -42.32 10.47
N LYS A 29 -7.90 -41.42 11.38
CA LYS A 29 -6.54 -40.93 11.34
C LYS A 29 -5.63 -41.96 12.01
N PRO A 30 -4.45 -42.28 11.41
CA PRO A 30 -3.48 -43.14 12.07
C PRO A 30 -3.11 -42.61 13.45
N ASP A 31 -3.00 -43.49 14.43
CA ASP A 31 -2.51 -43.16 15.77
C ASP A 31 -1.16 -42.44 15.64
N GLY A 32 -1.02 -41.25 16.29
CA GLY A 32 0.17 -40.40 16.19
C GLY A 32 0.11 -39.29 15.13
N SER A 33 -1.03 -39.09 14.43
CA SER A 33 -1.16 -37.96 13.49
C SER A 33 -1.29 -36.61 14.23
N ILE A 34 -0.52 -35.62 13.78
CA ILE A 34 -0.57 -34.25 14.30
C ILE A 34 -1.63 -33.48 13.48
N ALA A 35 -2.69 -33.00 14.17
CA ALA A 35 -3.79 -32.32 13.56
C ALA A 35 -3.45 -30.85 13.27
N VAL A 36 -4.10 -30.25 12.24
CA VAL A 36 -4.03 -28.82 11.96
C VAL A 36 -4.82 -28.03 13.00
N SER A 37 -4.15 -27.10 13.67
CA SER A 37 -4.78 -26.20 14.66
C SER A 37 -5.21 -24.87 14.05
N ALA A 38 -4.47 -24.34 13.07
CA ALA A 38 -4.78 -23.08 12.40
C ALA A 38 -4.20 -23.03 10.96
N VAL A 39 -4.74 -22.11 10.16
CA VAL A 39 -4.18 -21.69 8.87
C VAL A 39 -4.15 -20.17 8.82
N ALA A 40 -3.15 -19.60 8.17
CA ALA A 40 -3.04 -18.17 7.90
C ALA A 40 -2.78 -17.95 6.40
N VAL A 41 -3.32 -16.86 5.84
CA VAL A 41 -3.09 -16.45 4.44
C VAL A 41 -2.35 -15.13 4.41
N SER A 42 -1.37 -15.02 3.54
CA SER A 42 -0.60 -13.80 3.31
C SER A 42 -0.46 -13.52 1.81
N PRO A 43 -0.70 -12.27 1.38
CA PRO A 43 -1.28 -11.14 2.13
C PRO A 43 -2.76 -11.35 2.47
N THR A 44 -3.28 -10.61 3.47
CA THR A 44 -4.70 -10.64 3.86
C THR A 44 -5.58 -9.77 2.98
N THR A 45 -4.97 -8.87 2.19
CA THR A 45 -5.62 -8.03 1.18
C THR A 45 -4.76 -7.97 -0.07
N ALA A 46 -5.37 -7.91 -1.25
CA ALA A 46 -4.66 -7.74 -2.51
C ALA A 46 -5.48 -6.92 -3.50
N THR A 47 -4.80 -6.17 -4.38
CA THR A 47 -5.41 -5.52 -5.55
C THR A 47 -4.74 -6.05 -6.80
N VAL A 48 -5.53 -6.48 -7.77
CA VAL A 48 -5.09 -7.14 -9.00
C VAL A 48 -5.82 -6.52 -10.19
N LYS A 49 -5.17 -6.38 -11.34
CA LYS A 49 -5.85 -5.97 -12.57
C LYS A 49 -6.63 -7.12 -13.19
N VAL A 50 -7.66 -6.78 -13.95
CA VAL A 50 -8.30 -7.74 -14.84
C VAL A 50 -7.25 -8.35 -15.77
N GLY A 51 -7.15 -9.68 -15.80
CA GLY A 51 -6.18 -10.45 -16.59
C GLY A 51 -4.82 -10.68 -15.91
N GLU A 52 -4.51 -9.99 -14.81
CA GLU A 52 -3.29 -10.22 -14.04
C GLU A 52 -3.51 -11.21 -12.89
N SER A 53 -2.44 -11.58 -12.20
CA SER A 53 -2.52 -12.53 -11.10
C SER A 53 -1.64 -12.12 -9.92
N VAL A 54 -2.05 -12.56 -8.72
CA VAL A 54 -1.28 -12.48 -7.48
C VAL A 54 -1.17 -13.86 -6.85
N ILE A 55 -0.07 -14.13 -6.16
CA ILE A 55 0.13 -15.39 -5.42
C ILE A 55 -0.14 -15.14 -3.94
N LEU A 56 -1.04 -15.93 -3.37
CA LEU A 56 -1.29 -15.98 -1.94
C LEU A 56 -0.54 -17.19 -1.35
N SER A 57 0.10 -16.98 -0.22
CA SER A 57 0.74 -18.06 0.56
C SER A 57 -0.16 -18.44 1.72
N ALA A 58 -0.30 -19.73 1.98
CA ALA A 58 -0.99 -20.22 3.18
C ALA A 58 0.00 -20.97 4.07
N THR A 59 -0.01 -20.63 5.37
CA THR A 59 0.82 -21.26 6.40
C THR A 59 -0.07 -22.03 7.35
N ILE A 60 0.28 -23.29 7.61
CA ILE A 60 -0.44 -24.20 8.51
C ILE A 60 0.29 -24.27 9.84
N THR A 61 -0.47 -24.32 10.92
CA THR A 61 0.04 -24.50 12.29
C THR A 61 -0.60 -25.75 12.90
N PRO A 62 0.20 -26.62 13.57
CA PRO A 62 1.65 -26.57 13.69
C PRO A 62 2.34 -26.94 12.37
N ASP A 63 3.63 -26.57 12.25
CA ASP A 63 4.40 -26.77 11.02
C ASP A 63 4.68 -28.27 10.72
N ASP A 64 4.60 -29.12 11.72
CA ASP A 64 4.73 -30.58 11.62
C ASP A 64 3.38 -31.29 11.49
N ALA A 65 2.27 -30.57 11.22
CA ALA A 65 0.97 -31.20 10.96
C ALA A 65 1.06 -32.27 9.87
N THR A 66 0.41 -33.43 10.10
CA THR A 66 0.54 -34.61 9.22
C THR A 66 -0.13 -34.38 7.87
N TYR A 67 -1.30 -33.69 7.84
CA TYR A 67 -2.08 -33.49 6.62
C TYR A 67 -2.22 -31.99 6.30
N LYS A 68 -1.40 -31.50 5.36
CA LYS A 68 -1.28 -30.08 5.00
C LYS A 68 -2.04 -29.67 3.74
N THR A 69 -3.02 -30.48 3.33
CA THR A 69 -3.78 -30.17 2.12
C THR A 69 -4.67 -28.95 2.35
N ILE A 70 -4.55 -27.95 1.46
CA ILE A 70 -5.35 -26.73 1.44
C ILE A 70 -6.23 -26.74 0.21
N ILE A 71 -7.51 -26.42 0.39
CA ILE A 71 -8.49 -26.18 -0.66
C ILE A 71 -8.71 -24.68 -0.75
N TRP A 72 -8.55 -24.12 -1.94
CA TRP A 72 -8.77 -22.72 -2.22
C TRP A 72 -10.14 -22.53 -2.87
N SER A 73 -10.83 -21.46 -2.52
CA SER A 73 -12.10 -21.07 -3.11
C SER A 73 -12.23 -19.56 -3.22
N SER A 74 -13.00 -19.11 -4.20
CA SER A 74 -13.39 -17.72 -4.39
C SER A 74 -14.87 -17.53 -4.04
N SER A 75 -15.22 -16.41 -3.41
CA SER A 75 -16.62 -16.04 -3.16
C SER A 75 -17.37 -15.66 -4.44
N ASP A 76 -16.63 -15.22 -5.49
CA ASP A 76 -17.18 -14.88 -6.80
C ASP A 76 -16.13 -15.15 -7.90
N GLU A 77 -16.27 -16.28 -8.59
CA GLU A 77 -15.37 -16.68 -9.69
C GLU A 77 -15.52 -15.80 -10.94
N LYS A 78 -16.61 -15.03 -11.05
CA LYS A 78 -16.76 -14.05 -12.14
C LYS A 78 -15.90 -12.80 -11.92
N VAL A 79 -15.52 -12.53 -10.67
CA VAL A 79 -14.64 -11.42 -10.28
C VAL A 79 -13.20 -11.89 -10.19
N ALA A 80 -12.94 -12.98 -9.48
CA ALA A 80 -11.60 -13.53 -9.31
C ALA A 80 -11.66 -15.06 -9.20
N THR A 81 -10.79 -15.76 -9.91
CA THR A 81 -10.58 -17.20 -9.77
C THR A 81 -9.35 -17.48 -8.95
N VAL A 82 -9.29 -18.68 -8.33
CA VAL A 82 -8.11 -19.11 -7.57
C VAL A 82 -7.78 -20.57 -7.87
N ASP A 83 -6.49 -20.85 -8.09
CA ASP A 83 -5.95 -22.20 -8.21
C ASP A 83 -4.62 -22.29 -7.45
N ALA A 84 -4.52 -23.23 -6.52
CA ALA A 84 -3.32 -23.44 -5.68
C ALA A 84 -2.71 -22.16 -5.08
N GLY A 85 -3.57 -21.19 -4.70
CA GLY A 85 -3.15 -19.89 -4.16
C GLY A 85 -2.85 -18.83 -5.21
N LYS A 86 -2.82 -19.17 -6.51
CA LYS A 86 -2.72 -18.19 -7.58
C LYS A 86 -4.10 -17.62 -7.89
N VAL A 87 -4.29 -16.34 -7.59
CA VAL A 87 -5.54 -15.60 -7.86
C VAL A 87 -5.39 -14.86 -9.17
N VAL A 88 -6.39 -14.98 -10.05
CA VAL A 88 -6.46 -14.27 -11.35
C VAL A 88 -7.68 -13.36 -11.35
N GLY A 89 -7.49 -12.08 -11.72
CA GLY A 89 -8.57 -11.11 -11.88
C GLY A 89 -9.34 -11.38 -13.18
N VAL A 90 -10.66 -11.58 -13.07
CA VAL A 90 -11.56 -11.86 -14.21
C VAL A 90 -12.35 -10.63 -14.63
N ALA A 91 -12.98 -9.95 -13.67
CA ALA A 91 -13.75 -8.72 -13.90
C ALA A 91 -13.62 -7.79 -12.70
N GLU A 92 -13.88 -6.50 -12.93
CA GLU A 92 -13.86 -5.48 -11.88
C GLU A 92 -14.86 -5.82 -10.76
N GLY A 93 -14.39 -5.70 -9.51
CA GLY A 93 -15.19 -6.01 -8.33
C GLY A 93 -14.35 -6.43 -7.14
N ALA A 94 -15.01 -6.96 -6.12
CA ALA A 94 -14.35 -7.51 -4.93
C ALA A 94 -14.75 -8.98 -4.74
N ALA A 95 -13.78 -9.79 -4.37
CA ALA A 95 -13.98 -11.19 -4.02
C ALA A 95 -13.18 -11.54 -2.77
N THR A 96 -13.67 -12.50 -1.99
CA THR A 96 -12.95 -13.07 -0.86
C THR A 96 -12.39 -14.43 -1.27
N ILE A 97 -11.08 -14.56 -1.20
CA ILE A 97 -10.41 -15.85 -1.41
C ILE A 97 -10.24 -16.53 -0.06
N THR A 98 -10.67 -17.79 0.01
CA THR A 98 -10.62 -18.59 1.23
C THR A 98 -9.71 -19.79 1.04
N ALA A 99 -8.78 -19.97 1.96
CA ALA A 99 -8.00 -21.18 2.12
C ALA A 99 -8.61 -22.04 3.23
N THR A 100 -9.00 -23.26 2.93
CA THR A 100 -9.58 -24.21 3.89
C THR A 100 -8.66 -25.44 4.01
N THR A 101 -8.27 -25.80 5.20
CA THR A 101 -7.52 -27.04 5.41
C THR A 101 -8.43 -28.24 5.32
N LYS A 102 -8.01 -29.31 4.64
CA LYS A 102 -8.77 -30.56 4.57
C LYS A 102 -8.83 -31.24 5.94
N ASP A 103 -7.75 -31.09 6.73
CA ASP A 103 -7.71 -31.53 8.11
C ASP A 103 -8.22 -30.43 9.04
N GLY A 104 -9.28 -30.71 9.79
CA GLY A 104 -9.85 -29.82 10.79
C GLY A 104 -10.62 -28.60 10.25
N ASN A 105 -10.83 -28.48 8.94
CA ASN A 105 -11.61 -27.42 8.27
C ASN A 105 -11.28 -25.99 8.76
N LYS A 106 -10.00 -25.72 9.05
CA LYS A 106 -9.55 -24.37 9.44
C LYS A 106 -9.55 -23.48 8.22
N THR A 107 -9.99 -22.22 8.39
CA THR A 107 -10.12 -21.27 7.29
C THR A 107 -9.32 -19.99 7.54
N ALA A 108 -8.78 -19.40 6.47
CA ALA A 108 -8.23 -18.07 6.45
C ALA A 108 -8.58 -17.40 5.12
N THR A 109 -8.70 -16.08 5.12
CA THR A 109 -9.20 -15.33 3.98
C THR A 109 -8.25 -14.24 3.53
N CYS A 110 -8.34 -13.89 2.24
CA CYS A 110 -7.76 -12.70 1.64
C CYS A 110 -8.88 -11.92 0.93
N ALA A 111 -9.03 -10.63 1.24
CA ALA A 111 -9.92 -9.75 0.48
C ALA A 111 -9.19 -9.28 -0.78
N VAL A 112 -9.75 -9.59 -1.95
CA VAL A 112 -9.16 -9.24 -3.25
C VAL A 112 -10.06 -8.24 -3.95
N THR A 113 -9.47 -7.12 -4.40
CA THR A 113 -10.13 -6.13 -5.25
C THR A 113 -9.58 -6.25 -6.67
N ILE A 114 -10.46 -6.45 -7.64
CA ILE A 114 -10.10 -6.47 -9.05
C ILE A 114 -10.49 -5.12 -9.66
N SER A 115 -9.51 -4.44 -10.27
CA SER A 115 -9.72 -3.15 -10.94
C SER A 115 -9.38 -3.25 -12.42
N LYS A 116 -10.07 -2.47 -13.25
CA LYS A 116 -9.72 -2.31 -14.66
C LYS A 116 -8.37 -1.61 -14.82
N ASP A 117 -8.16 -0.64 -13.94
CA ASP A 117 -6.92 0.12 -13.84
C ASP A 117 -6.36 -0.15 -12.45
N ALA A 118 -5.34 -1.01 -12.32
CA ALA A 118 -4.52 -0.97 -11.12
C ALA A 118 -3.97 0.47 -11.02
N PRO A 119 -3.75 1.00 -9.82
CA PRO A 119 -3.04 2.26 -9.70
C PRO A 119 -1.75 2.11 -10.53
N SER A 120 -1.70 2.77 -11.67
CA SER A 120 -0.48 2.87 -12.45
C SER A 120 0.44 3.73 -11.59
N PHE A 121 1.36 3.10 -10.87
CA PHE A 121 2.44 3.84 -10.24
C PHE A 121 3.27 4.41 -11.38
N HIS A 122 3.06 5.70 -11.68
CA HIS A 122 3.97 6.40 -12.56
C HIS A 122 5.27 6.59 -11.78
N GLU A 123 6.37 6.30 -12.43
CA GLU A 123 7.67 6.67 -11.92
C GLU A 123 7.96 8.11 -12.37
N VAL A 124 8.00 9.01 -11.41
CA VAL A 124 8.28 10.43 -11.63
C VAL A 124 9.73 10.68 -11.21
N ILE A 125 10.61 10.91 -12.17
CA ILE A 125 12.00 11.28 -11.91
C ILE A 125 12.13 12.78 -12.11
N LEU A 126 12.39 13.50 -11.02
CA LEU A 126 12.65 14.94 -11.04
C LEU A 126 14.15 15.19 -11.17
N GLU A 127 14.53 15.96 -12.15
CA GLU A 127 15.91 16.35 -12.44
C GLU A 127 15.95 17.80 -12.97
N GLY A 128 16.92 18.59 -12.55
CA GLY A 128 17.10 19.96 -13.04
C GLY A 128 16.08 20.96 -12.51
N GLU A 129 15.45 21.76 -13.36
CA GLU A 129 14.64 22.91 -12.99
C GLU A 129 13.12 22.68 -13.16
N ILE A 130 12.35 23.04 -12.14
CA ILE A 130 10.89 23.10 -12.16
C ILE A 130 10.51 24.57 -12.30
N THR A 131 10.04 24.95 -13.47
CA THR A 131 9.75 26.34 -13.85
C THR A 131 8.26 26.67 -13.87
N SER A 132 7.40 25.69 -13.60
CA SER A 132 5.94 25.83 -13.52
C SER A 132 5.41 25.04 -12.33
N ASP A 133 4.15 25.30 -11.96
CA ASP A 133 3.51 24.57 -10.86
C ASP A 133 3.52 23.07 -11.11
N LEU A 134 3.90 22.31 -10.07
CA LEU A 134 3.98 20.86 -10.08
C LEU A 134 3.34 20.27 -8.83
N THR A 135 2.54 19.22 -9.00
CA THR A 135 1.98 18.45 -7.91
C THR A 135 2.56 17.04 -7.92
N LEU A 136 3.11 16.62 -6.77
CA LEU A 136 3.54 15.24 -6.52
C LEU A 136 2.45 14.55 -5.70
N ASN A 137 2.00 13.41 -6.17
CA ASN A 137 0.93 12.66 -5.51
C ASN A 137 1.45 11.37 -4.85
N ALA A 138 0.66 10.85 -3.89
CA ALA A 138 1.03 9.68 -3.10
C ALA A 138 0.97 8.37 -3.89
N ALA A 139 0.26 8.36 -5.03
CA ALA A 139 0.15 7.17 -5.88
C ALA A 139 1.40 6.91 -6.72
N ASP A 140 2.23 7.94 -6.93
CA ASP A 140 3.41 7.84 -7.78
C ASP A 140 4.68 7.47 -6.99
N LYS A 141 5.64 6.89 -7.71
CA LYS A 141 7.00 6.68 -7.22
C LYS A 141 7.83 7.91 -7.57
N ASN A 142 8.00 8.81 -6.60
CA ASN A 142 8.68 10.07 -6.84
C ASN A 142 10.17 9.95 -6.47
N TYR A 143 11.04 10.24 -7.42
CA TYR A 143 12.49 10.23 -7.27
C TYR A 143 13.11 11.59 -7.57
N LEU A 144 14.16 11.93 -6.83
CA LEU A 144 15.02 13.07 -7.09
C LEU A 144 16.35 12.58 -7.64
N LYS A 145 16.77 13.12 -8.77
CA LYS A 145 18.08 12.85 -9.37
C LYS A 145 18.91 14.14 -9.39
N GLY A 146 20.01 14.13 -8.63
CA GLY A 146 20.86 15.30 -8.51
C GLY A 146 20.16 16.48 -7.83
N PHE A 147 20.54 17.70 -8.17
CA PHE A 147 19.91 18.91 -7.65
C PHE A 147 18.64 19.24 -8.45
N VAL A 148 17.50 19.36 -7.75
CA VAL A 148 16.22 19.74 -8.32
C VAL A 148 15.82 21.10 -7.78
N TYR A 149 15.65 22.08 -8.68
CA TYR A 149 15.37 23.46 -8.33
C TYR A 149 13.92 23.81 -8.63
N VAL A 150 13.19 24.29 -7.64
CA VAL A 150 11.90 24.95 -7.88
C VAL A 150 12.19 26.43 -8.08
N LYS A 151 11.94 26.90 -9.27
CA LYS A 151 12.32 28.27 -9.70
C LYS A 151 11.29 29.31 -9.23
N SER A 152 11.76 30.56 -9.13
CA SER A 152 10.88 31.71 -8.82
C SER A 152 9.61 31.70 -9.65
N GLY A 153 8.45 31.90 -9.01
CA GLY A 153 7.12 31.88 -9.63
C GLY A 153 6.47 30.52 -9.69
N ALA A 154 7.21 29.41 -9.50
CA ALA A 154 6.65 28.07 -9.48
C ALA A 154 6.24 27.64 -8.05
N THR A 155 5.17 26.86 -7.96
CA THR A 155 4.72 26.21 -6.71
C THR A 155 4.87 24.71 -6.82
N LEU A 156 5.62 24.10 -5.90
CA LEU A 156 5.67 22.66 -5.70
C LEU A 156 4.63 22.26 -4.64
N THR A 157 3.62 21.51 -5.04
CA THR A 157 2.64 20.92 -4.12
C THR A 157 2.94 19.46 -3.90
N ILE A 158 2.98 19.01 -2.64
CA ILE A 158 3.21 17.61 -2.28
C ILE A 158 2.01 17.13 -1.47
N GLU A 159 1.28 16.18 -2.00
CA GLU A 159 0.09 15.63 -1.34
C GLU A 159 0.46 14.80 -0.10
N ALA A 160 -0.46 14.75 0.87
CA ALA A 160 -0.30 13.94 2.07
C ALA A 160 -0.13 12.45 1.74
N GLY A 161 0.88 11.81 2.31
CA GLY A 161 1.24 10.41 2.07
C GLY A 161 2.26 10.20 0.94
N THR A 162 2.71 11.25 0.29
CA THR A 162 3.72 11.17 -0.77
C THR A 162 5.08 10.76 -0.21
N ILE A 163 5.74 9.82 -0.88
CA ILE A 163 7.11 9.42 -0.59
C ILE A 163 8.02 9.91 -1.71
N ILE A 164 9.02 10.70 -1.36
CA ILE A 164 10.04 11.22 -2.27
C ILE A 164 11.38 10.59 -1.93
N LYS A 165 12.03 9.96 -2.89
CA LYS A 165 13.28 9.25 -2.71
C LYS A 165 14.41 9.94 -3.46
N GLY A 166 15.44 10.38 -2.75
CA GLY A 166 16.68 10.81 -3.38
C GLY A 166 17.42 9.61 -3.96
N ILE A 167 17.74 9.65 -5.26
CA ILE A 167 18.55 8.62 -5.91
C ILE A 167 19.97 8.72 -5.34
N SER A 168 20.44 7.61 -4.76
CA SER A 168 21.76 7.52 -4.17
C SER A 168 22.84 7.60 -5.23
N VAL A 169 23.90 8.31 -4.94
CA VAL A 169 25.06 8.51 -5.82
C VAL A 169 26.32 7.88 -5.22
N ALA A 170 27.37 7.76 -6.02
CA ALA A 170 28.65 7.26 -5.54
C ALA A 170 29.28 8.20 -4.49
N PRO A 171 30.11 7.67 -3.57
CA PRO A 171 30.83 8.51 -2.62
C PRO A 171 31.62 9.63 -3.30
N GLY A 172 31.42 10.88 -2.86
CA GLY A 172 32.05 12.07 -3.44
C GLY A 172 31.23 12.78 -4.51
N GLU A 173 30.14 12.19 -4.99
CA GLU A 173 29.17 12.86 -5.85
C GLU A 173 28.13 13.64 -5.02
N LYS A 174 27.48 14.61 -5.68
CA LYS A 174 26.49 15.46 -5.03
C LYS A 174 25.17 14.69 -4.86
N ALA A 175 24.80 14.46 -3.61
CA ALA A 175 23.57 13.78 -3.27
C ALA A 175 22.32 14.55 -3.76
N ALA A 176 21.29 13.83 -4.17
CA ALA A 176 20.03 14.40 -4.63
C ALA A 176 19.42 15.35 -3.59
N SER A 177 19.04 16.55 -4.00
CA SER A 177 18.50 17.58 -3.10
C SER A 177 17.35 18.32 -3.76
N PHE A 178 16.36 18.71 -2.96
CA PHE A 178 15.35 19.68 -3.37
C PHE A 178 15.77 21.07 -2.93
N ILE A 179 15.71 22.04 -3.87
CA ILE A 179 16.09 23.43 -3.62
C ILE A 179 14.94 24.31 -4.04
N ILE A 180 14.30 24.94 -3.06
CA ILE A 180 13.22 25.93 -3.29
C ILE A 180 13.88 27.28 -3.34
N GLU A 181 13.98 27.87 -4.53
CA GLU A 181 14.64 29.15 -4.73
C GLU A 181 13.82 30.35 -4.21
N PRO A 182 14.45 31.52 -3.98
CA PRO A 182 13.71 32.72 -3.62
C PRO A 182 12.60 33.04 -4.64
N GLY A 183 11.38 33.28 -4.15
CA GLY A 183 10.20 33.51 -5.00
C GLY A 183 9.49 32.25 -5.47
N ALA A 184 10.04 31.06 -5.23
CA ALA A 184 9.34 29.80 -5.37
C ALA A 184 8.56 29.44 -4.10
N LYS A 185 7.59 28.52 -4.22
CA LYS A 185 6.76 28.06 -3.09
C LYS A 185 6.77 26.53 -2.99
N ILE A 186 6.71 26.04 -1.75
CA ILE A 186 6.45 24.62 -1.45
C ILE A 186 5.22 24.50 -0.56
N MET A 187 4.28 23.64 -0.94
CA MET A 187 3.08 23.29 -0.19
C MET A 187 3.12 21.80 0.10
N ALA A 188 3.51 21.45 1.34
CA ALA A 188 3.74 20.05 1.74
C ALA A 188 3.12 19.82 3.13
N GLU A 189 1.80 19.65 3.15
CA GLU A 189 1.03 19.43 4.37
C GLU A 189 0.65 17.95 4.50
N GLY A 190 1.44 17.21 5.26
CA GLY A 190 1.12 15.82 5.64
C GLY A 190 0.14 15.75 6.80
N THR A 191 -0.34 14.55 7.09
CA THR A 191 -1.16 14.25 8.28
C THR A 191 -0.49 13.14 9.10
N VAL A 192 -0.99 12.91 10.32
CA VAL A 192 -0.49 11.82 11.16
C VAL A 192 -0.63 10.46 10.47
N ASP A 193 -1.77 10.24 9.79
CA ASP A 193 -2.07 8.98 9.09
C ASP A 193 -1.44 8.91 7.69
N LYS A 194 -1.11 10.07 7.09
CA LYS A 194 -0.52 10.20 5.77
C LYS A 194 0.63 11.20 5.78
N PRO A 195 1.75 10.87 6.43
CA PRO A 195 2.91 11.75 6.46
C PRO A 195 3.55 11.86 5.08
N ILE A 196 4.13 13.02 4.77
CA ILE A 196 5.02 13.18 3.63
C ILE A 196 6.41 12.70 4.06
N VAL A 197 7.03 11.82 3.26
CA VAL A 197 8.30 11.20 3.62
C VAL A 197 9.36 11.52 2.58
N PHE A 198 10.45 12.16 3.03
CA PHE A 198 11.66 12.33 2.24
C PHE A 198 12.71 11.33 2.72
N THR A 199 13.30 10.56 1.80
CA THR A 199 14.23 9.50 2.16
C THR A 199 15.19 9.18 1.01
N SER A 200 16.12 8.22 1.19
CA SER A 200 16.91 7.69 0.09
C SER A 200 16.19 6.54 -0.63
N ASP A 201 16.61 6.25 -1.84
CA ASP A 201 16.12 5.12 -2.63
C ASP A 201 16.58 3.75 -2.12
N LYS A 202 17.56 3.73 -1.22
CA LYS A 202 18.07 2.49 -0.63
C LYS A 202 17.03 1.77 0.22
N GLU A 203 17.14 0.46 0.29
CA GLU A 203 16.28 -0.40 1.08
C GLU A 203 16.30 -0.05 2.58
N PRO A 204 15.20 -0.27 3.30
CA PRO A 204 15.16 -0.10 4.75
C PRO A 204 16.32 -0.85 5.44
N GLY A 205 17.00 -0.20 6.37
CA GLY A 205 18.16 -0.76 7.06
C GLY A 205 19.49 -0.66 6.31
N LYS A 206 19.48 -0.17 5.06
CA LYS A 206 20.69 0.12 4.26
C LYS A 206 20.93 1.62 4.06
N ARG A 207 20.06 2.46 4.60
CA ARG A 207 20.11 3.91 4.48
C ARG A 207 21.13 4.47 5.45
N VAL A 208 21.98 5.39 4.97
CA VAL A 208 23.01 6.04 5.75
C VAL A 208 23.00 7.54 5.52
N THR A 209 23.64 8.30 6.41
CA THR A 209 23.84 9.74 6.25
C THR A 209 24.57 10.04 4.95
N GLY A 210 24.05 11.01 4.19
CA GLY A 210 24.62 11.42 2.90
C GLY A 210 24.03 10.71 1.67
N ASP A 211 23.13 9.73 1.85
CA ASP A 211 22.44 9.07 0.73
C ASP A 211 21.59 10.05 -0.09
N TRP A 212 21.06 11.11 0.55
CA TRP A 212 20.43 12.24 -0.12
C TRP A 212 20.77 13.55 0.62
N GLY A 213 20.71 14.69 -0.11
CA GLY A 213 21.24 15.96 0.40
C GLY A 213 20.23 16.83 1.16
N GLY A 214 18.93 16.45 1.13
CA GLY A 214 17.92 17.14 1.91
C GLY A 214 17.05 18.12 1.12
N LEU A 215 16.13 18.77 1.84
CA LEU A 215 15.27 19.83 1.37
C LEU A 215 15.86 21.17 1.82
N ILE A 216 16.13 22.06 0.88
CA ILE A 216 16.70 23.37 1.10
C ILE A 216 15.68 24.43 0.68
N ILE A 217 15.32 25.31 1.57
CA ILE A 217 14.36 26.40 1.29
C ILE A 217 15.10 27.73 1.39
N CYS A 218 15.26 28.39 0.23
CA CYS A 218 15.88 29.68 0.08
C CYS A 218 14.81 30.78 0.19
N GLY A 219 14.64 31.33 1.39
CA GLY A 219 13.71 32.42 1.59
C GLY A 219 14.18 33.73 0.94
N ASN A 220 13.25 34.67 0.80
CA ASN A 220 13.50 36.03 0.29
C ASN A 220 13.60 37.08 1.43
N ALA A 221 13.81 36.63 2.67
CA ALA A 221 13.95 37.52 3.81
C ALA A 221 15.24 38.38 3.69
N ARG A 222 15.18 39.62 4.19
CA ARG A 222 16.32 40.53 4.17
C ARG A 222 17.51 39.96 4.95
N VAL A 223 18.67 39.99 4.31
CA VAL A 223 19.96 39.65 4.95
C VAL A 223 20.76 40.91 5.27
N ASN A 224 21.64 40.82 6.24
CA ASN A 224 22.51 41.94 6.69
C ASN A 224 23.81 42.08 5.87
N GLN A 225 23.81 41.55 4.64
CA GLN A 225 24.93 41.58 3.73
C GLN A 225 24.69 42.47 2.54
N THR A 226 25.75 42.96 1.90
CA THR A 226 25.68 43.78 0.69
C THR A 226 25.46 42.97 -0.59
N LYS A 227 25.64 41.65 -0.53
CA LYS A 227 25.37 40.70 -1.59
C LYS A 227 24.55 39.55 -1.04
N ARG A 228 23.74 38.93 -1.87
CA ARG A 228 23.04 37.71 -1.49
C ARG A 228 24.08 36.62 -1.13
N PRO A 229 23.96 35.98 0.04
CA PRO A 229 24.80 34.86 0.38
C PRO A 229 24.41 33.64 -0.46
N VAL A 230 25.38 32.73 -0.64
CA VAL A 230 25.17 31.45 -1.32
C VAL A 230 25.10 30.32 -0.29
N ILE A 231 24.41 29.23 -0.64
CA ILE A 231 24.35 28.03 0.21
C ILE A 231 25.74 27.40 0.25
N GLU A 232 26.30 27.29 1.45
CA GLU A 232 27.60 26.63 1.67
C GLU A 232 27.49 25.13 1.35
N GLY A 233 28.47 24.60 0.60
CA GLY A 233 28.46 23.19 0.16
C GLY A 233 27.38 22.85 -0.87
N GLY A 234 26.56 23.82 -1.25
CA GLY A 234 25.48 23.66 -2.20
C GLY A 234 25.87 23.99 -3.65
N PRO A 235 24.87 24.09 -4.53
CA PRO A 235 25.07 24.34 -5.97
C PRO A 235 25.34 25.80 -6.33
N GLY A 236 25.62 26.67 -5.35
CA GLY A 236 25.83 28.10 -5.58
C GLY A 236 24.52 28.91 -5.64
N THR A 237 23.40 28.32 -5.19
CA THR A 237 22.11 29.03 -5.12
C THR A 237 22.18 30.15 -4.07
N GLU A 238 21.79 31.35 -4.48
CA GLU A 238 21.68 32.52 -3.60
C GLU A 238 20.38 32.46 -2.78
N TYR A 239 20.42 33.02 -1.56
CA TYR A 239 19.23 33.17 -0.72
C TYR A 239 19.13 34.57 -0.12
N GLY A 240 17.94 34.89 0.40
CA GLY A 240 17.68 36.18 1.01
C GLY A 240 17.57 37.32 0.02
N ASN A 241 17.41 38.53 0.56
CA ASN A 241 17.29 39.80 -0.17
C ASN A 241 18.21 40.85 0.47
N THR A 242 18.84 41.68 -0.34
CA THR A 242 19.75 42.77 0.12
C THR A 242 19.09 44.11 0.16
N THR A 243 17.87 44.27 -0.43
CA THR A 243 17.13 45.57 -0.47
C THR A 243 15.95 45.51 0.49
N SER A 244 15.63 46.64 1.12
CA SER A 244 14.55 46.75 2.11
C SER A 244 13.16 46.70 1.52
N ASP A 245 13.04 46.96 0.22
CA ASP A 245 11.76 47.28 -0.44
C ASP A 245 11.07 46.07 -1.09
N GLU A 246 11.76 44.95 -1.21
CA GLU A 246 11.23 43.73 -1.84
C GLU A 246 10.70 42.67 -0.86
N PHE A 247 10.84 42.85 0.45
CA PHE A 247 10.23 41.96 1.42
C PHE A 247 8.77 42.32 1.65
N ASN A 248 7.90 41.68 0.93
CA ASN A 248 6.45 41.92 1.02
C ASN A 248 5.73 40.96 1.99
N GLY A 249 6.47 40.20 2.80
CA GLY A 249 5.92 39.22 3.73
C GLY A 249 5.45 37.91 3.06
N GLU A 250 5.80 37.67 1.81
CA GLU A 250 5.45 36.44 1.14
C GLU A 250 6.15 35.22 1.78
N SER A 251 5.36 34.20 2.02
CA SER A 251 5.83 32.93 2.55
C SER A 251 6.42 32.07 1.43
N SER A 252 7.54 31.38 1.70
CA SER A 252 8.08 30.34 0.81
C SER A 252 7.24 29.06 0.79
N GLY A 253 6.12 29.01 1.53
CA GLY A 253 5.21 27.89 1.53
C GLY A 253 4.82 27.41 2.92
N LYS A 254 4.32 26.18 2.98
CA LYS A 254 3.90 25.50 4.21
C LYS A 254 4.49 24.11 4.26
N LEU A 255 5.02 23.76 5.42
CA LEU A 255 5.45 22.40 5.79
C LEU A 255 4.68 21.98 7.04
N LYS A 256 4.09 20.77 7.04
CA LYS A 256 3.40 20.20 8.18
C LYS A 256 3.56 18.68 8.21
#